data_8fecf0edc27049d51fb18ac78c7e804b
#
_entry.id   8fecf0edc27049d51fb18ac78c7e804b
#
_cell.length_a   1.000
_cell.length_b   1.000
_cell.length_c   1.000
_cell.angle_alpha   90.00
_cell.angle_beta   90.00
_cell.angle_gamma   90.00
#
_symmetry.space_group_name_H-M   'P 1'
#
loop_
_entity.id
_entity.type
_entity.pdbx_description
1 polymer ?
#
loop_
_entity_poly.entity_id
_entity_poly.type
_entity_poly.pdbx_seq_one_letter_code
_entity_poly.pdbx_strand_id
1 'polypeptide(L)'
;EAAAGALHVTPSAISQRIKALEDRIGTALVLRGAPCTATPAGARLARHASDIALLDAALARDLLLPAAPARLRLAVNADSLSTWFLPALAGQDLLFDIALDDETHSADWLRRGEVSAAITAHGRAVQGCDVHALGRLRYVATCAPPFHRRFFAEGVTAAALARAPMLQFNAKDRMQHDWLREVTGENLSPPVHRLPSSQGFVEAARL
;
A
#
# COMPACT_ATOMS: atom_id res chain seq x y z
N GLU A 1 2.00 27.21 4.06
CA GLU A 1 2.30 27.91 2.79
C GLU A 1 1.74 27.13 1.59
N ALA A 2 2.00 25.84 1.42
CA ALA A 2 1.51 25.05 0.29
C ALA A 2 -0.02 25.10 0.09
N ALA A 3 -0.80 24.95 1.17
CA ALA A 3 -2.27 25.04 1.11
C ALA A 3 -2.76 26.44 0.70
N ALA A 4 -2.05 27.48 1.10
CA ALA A 4 -2.37 28.87 0.74
C ALA A 4 -2.17 29.10 -0.76
N GLY A 5 -1.07 28.58 -1.32
CA GLY A 5 -0.81 28.61 -2.75
C GLY A 5 -1.86 27.84 -3.56
N ALA A 6 -2.20 26.61 -3.13
CA ALA A 6 -3.19 25.76 -3.80
C ALA A 6 -4.61 26.37 -3.81
N LEU A 7 -4.96 27.15 -2.79
CA LEU A 7 -6.27 27.77 -2.64
C LEU A 7 -6.29 29.27 -3.04
N HIS A 8 -5.18 29.78 -3.56
CA HIS A 8 -5.02 31.18 -3.96
C HIS A 8 -5.43 32.19 -2.86
N VAL A 9 -5.04 31.88 -1.62
CA VAL A 9 -5.29 32.74 -0.43
C VAL A 9 -4.00 32.98 0.35
N THR A 10 -4.04 33.91 1.32
CA THR A 10 -2.86 34.17 2.15
C THR A 10 -2.65 33.08 3.21
N PRO A 11 -1.41 32.83 3.65
CA PRO A 11 -1.12 31.92 4.78
C PRO A 11 -1.87 32.30 6.07
N SER A 12 -2.06 33.60 6.32
CA SER A 12 -2.86 34.11 7.45
C SER A 12 -4.32 33.69 7.36
N ALA A 13 -4.93 33.77 6.16
CA ALA A 13 -6.31 33.35 5.94
C ALA A 13 -6.50 31.84 6.21
N ILE A 14 -5.54 31.01 5.79
CA ILE A 14 -5.56 29.56 6.13
C ILE A 14 -5.51 29.35 7.64
N SER A 15 -4.58 30.03 8.33
CA SER A 15 -4.44 29.93 9.78
C SER A 15 -5.70 30.34 10.53
N GLN A 16 -6.35 31.43 10.09
CA GLN A 16 -7.62 31.91 10.67
C GLN A 16 -8.76 30.92 10.43
N ARG A 17 -8.88 30.34 9.21
CA ARG A 17 -9.92 29.36 8.91
C ARG A 17 -9.73 28.06 9.73
N ILE A 18 -8.50 27.57 9.87
CA ILE A 18 -8.20 26.41 10.71
C ILE A 18 -8.58 26.72 12.16
N LYS A 19 -8.15 27.86 12.71
CA LYS A 19 -8.49 28.25 14.08
C LYS A 19 -10.01 28.34 14.30
N ALA A 20 -10.73 29.00 13.42
CA ALA A 20 -12.19 29.10 13.51
C ALA A 20 -12.87 27.71 13.48
N LEU A 21 -12.32 26.78 12.72
CA LEU A 21 -12.83 25.39 12.67
C LEU A 21 -12.50 24.64 13.97
N GLU A 22 -11.28 24.79 14.51
CA GLU A 22 -10.87 24.24 15.80
C GLU A 22 -11.73 24.76 16.95
N ASP A 23 -11.99 26.08 16.98
CA ASP A 23 -12.86 26.72 17.96
C ASP A 23 -14.30 26.18 17.88
N ARG A 24 -14.82 25.93 16.67
CA ARG A 24 -16.18 25.40 16.46
C ARG A 24 -16.30 23.94 16.84
N ILE A 25 -15.26 23.13 16.63
CA ILE A 25 -15.24 21.69 16.96
C ILE A 25 -14.84 21.46 18.42
N GLY A 26 -14.16 22.44 19.04
CA GLY A 26 -13.71 22.37 20.42
C GLY A 26 -12.43 21.55 20.61
N THR A 27 -11.66 21.28 19.54
CA THR A 27 -10.40 20.55 19.62
C THR A 27 -9.41 20.99 18.54
N ALA A 28 -8.12 20.84 18.82
CA ALA A 28 -7.08 21.08 17.82
C ALA A 28 -7.15 20.04 16.69
N LEU A 29 -7.08 20.49 15.45
CA LEU A 29 -7.11 19.64 14.24
C LEU A 29 -5.74 19.50 13.61
N VAL A 30 -4.82 20.42 13.93
CA VAL A 30 -3.50 20.48 13.31
C VAL A 30 -2.42 20.61 14.37
N LEU A 31 -1.41 19.74 14.29
CA LEU A 31 -0.16 19.85 15.02
C LEU A 31 0.77 20.77 14.23
N ARG A 32 1.12 21.91 14.83
CA ARG A 32 2.03 22.88 14.21
C ARG A 32 3.47 22.39 14.34
N GLY A 33 4.14 22.22 13.20
CA GLY A 33 5.52 21.73 13.10
C GLY A 33 6.01 21.85 11.65
N ALA A 34 7.23 21.41 11.41
CA ALA A 34 7.77 21.27 10.06
C ALA A 34 8.19 19.81 9.84
N PRO A 35 7.35 19.00 9.18
CA PRO A 35 6.07 19.33 8.55
C PRO A 35 4.90 19.48 9.55
N CYS A 36 3.88 20.23 9.12
CA CYS A 36 2.61 20.33 9.82
C CYS A 36 1.81 19.01 9.62
N THR A 37 1.28 18.43 10.69
CA THR A 37 0.55 17.15 10.65
C THR A 37 -0.85 17.28 11.25
N ALA A 38 -1.76 16.38 10.87
CA ALA A 38 -3.09 16.35 11.45
C ALA A 38 -3.09 15.70 12.84
N THR A 39 -3.95 16.19 13.74
CA THR A 39 -4.32 15.44 14.94
C THR A 39 -5.23 14.26 14.56
N PRO A 40 -5.51 13.29 15.45
CA PRO A 40 -6.51 12.25 15.17
C PRO A 40 -7.88 12.80 14.77
N ALA A 41 -8.32 13.89 15.39
CA ALA A 41 -9.56 14.58 15.02
C ALA A 41 -9.47 15.24 13.65
N GLY A 42 -8.33 15.90 13.35
CA GLY A 42 -8.06 16.49 12.04
C GLY A 42 -8.01 15.47 10.92
N ALA A 43 -7.37 14.32 11.15
CA ALA A 43 -7.32 13.22 10.19
C ALA A 43 -8.71 12.65 9.88
N ARG A 44 -9.56 12.49 10.91
CA ARG A 44 -10.96 12.05 10.72
C ARG A 44 -11.76 13.04 9.90
N LEU A 45 -11.61 14.33 10.16
CA LEU A 45 -12.31 15.40 9.41
C LEU A 45 -11.82 15.47 7.96
N ALA A 46 -10.51 15.37 7.73
CA ALA A 46 -9.94 15.36 6.39
C ALA A 46 -10.44 14.17 5.58
N ARG A 47 -10.52 12.97 6.19
CA ARG A 47 -11.12 11.79 5.56
C ARG A 47 -12.57 12.05 5.18
N HIS A 48 -13.38 12.54 6.12
CA HIS A 48 -14.79 12.83 5.85
C HIS A 48 -14.96 13.82 4.67
N ALA A 49 -14.11 14.83 4.59
CA ALA A 49 -14.12 15.76 3.45
C ALA A 49 -13.76 15.03 2.13
N SER A 50 -12.81 14.08 2.16
CA SER A 50 -12.48 13.27 0.99
C SER A 50 -13.62 12.34 0.57
N ASP A 51 -14.31 11.73 1.53
CA ASP A 51 -15.47 10.86 1.27
C ASP A 51 -16.62 11.66 0.62
N ILE A 52 -16.88 12.89 1.11
CA ILE A 52 -17.85 13.81 0.48
C ILE A 52 -17.44 14.14 -0.96
N ALA A 53 -16.17 14.46 -1.19
CA ALA A 53 -15.69 14.77 -2.54
C ALA A 53 -15.84 13.58 -3.51
N LEU A 54 -15.69 12.34 -3.04
CA LEU A 54 -15.95 11.13 -3.83
C LEU A 54 -17.43 10.98 -4.17
N LEU A 55 -18.33 11.24 -3.21
CA LEU A 55 -19.78 11.20 -3.42
C LEU A 55 -20.24 12.31 -4.39
N ASP A 56 -19.72 13.53 -4.24
CA ASP A 56 -20.00 14.65 -5.15
C ASP A 56 -19.54 14.35 -6.58
N ALA A 57 -18.34 13.73 -6.73
CA ALA A 57 -17.84 13.33 -8.04
C ALA A 57 -18.69 12.20 -8.67
N ALA A 58 -19.17 11.26 -7.87
CA ALA A 58 -20.09 10.22 -8.34
C ALA A 58 -21.40 10.82 -8.83
N LEU A 59 -22.03 11.69 -8.04
CA LEU A 59 -23.27 12.40 -8.41
C LEU A 59 -23.09 13.26 -9.68
N ALA A 60 -21.98 14.00 -9.76
CA ALA A 60 -21.72 14.82 -10.95
C ALA A 60 -21.60 13.95 -12.21
N ARG A 61 -20.97 12.78 -12.12
CA ARG A 61 -20.88 11.81 -13.22
C ARG A 61 -22.26 11.29 -13.63
N ASP A 62 -23.09 10.91 -12.65
CA ASP A 62 -24.43 10.39 -12.91
C ASP A 62 -25.32 11.45 -13.59
N LEU A 63 -25.12 12.71 -13.25
CA LEU A 63 -25.84 13.85 -13.84
C LEU A 63 -25.15 14.44 -15.07
N LEU A 64 -24.04 13.86 -15.54
CA LEU A 64 -23.23 14.38 -16.67
C LEU A 64 -22.77 15.82 -16.48
N LEU A 65 -22.52 16.22 -15.24
CA LEU A 65 -22.03 17.55 -14.89
C LEU A 65 -20.50 17.61 -14.93
N PRO A 66 -19.91 18.75 -15.33
CA PRO A 66 -18.47 18.96 -15.20
C PRO A 66 -18.05 18.90 -13.72
N ALA A 67 -17.11 18.03 -13.40
CA ALA A 67 -16.51 17.95 -12.07
C ALA A 67 -15.00 17.70 -12.18
N ALA A 68 -14.26 18.22 -11.21
CA ALA A 68 -12.87 17.83 -11.09
C ALA A 68 -12.79 16.35 -10.62
N PRO A 69 -11.84 15.57 -11.14
CA PRO A 69 -11.70 14.18 -10.71
C PRO A 69 -11.38 14.13 -9.21
N ALA A 70 -12.15 13.31 -8.48
CA ALA A 70 -11.89 13.09 -7.05
C ALA A 70 -10.61 12.28 -6.85
N ARG A 71 -9.95 12.50 -5.71
CA ARG A 71 -8.74 11.77 -5.33
C ARG A 71 -9.08 10.65 -4.37
N LEU A 72 -8.60 9.44 -4.68
CA LEU A 72 -8.73 8.26 -3.84
C LEU A 72 -7.35 7.80 -3.38
N ARG A 73 -7.11 7.81 -2.07
CA ARG A 73 -5.87 7.31 -1.48
C ARG A 73 -6.03 5.87 -1.01
N LEU A 74 -5.13 5.00 -1.45
CA LEU A 74 -5.19 3.55 -1.24
C LEU A 74 -3.86 3.04 -0.71
N ALA A 75 -3.88 2.05 0.19
CA ALA A 75 -2.70 1.30 0.58
C ALA A 75 -2.68 -0.04 -0.18
N VAL A 76 -1.56 -0.35 -0.82
CA VAL A 76 -1.42 -1.54 -1.67
C VAL A 76 -0.03 -2.14 -1.46
N ASN A 77 0.09 -3.45 -1.46
CA ASN A 77 1.39 -4.11 -1.42
C ASN A 77 2.08 -4.11 -2.80
N ALA A 78 3.40 -4.30 -2.79
CA ALA A 78 4.23 -4.21 -4.00
C ALA A 78 3.82 -5.25 -5.06
N ASP A 79 3.48 -6.47 -4.66
CA ASP A 79 3.13 -7.56 -5.57
C ASP A 79 1.78 -7.32 -6.26
N SER A 80 0.78 -6.89 -5.51
CA SER A 80 -0.52 -6.50 -6.08
C SER A 80 -0.37 -5.34 -7.04
N LEU A 81 0.38 -4.29 -6.66
CA LEU A 81 0.63 -3.13 -7.52
C LEU A 81 1.33 -3.52 -8.82
N SER A 82 2.31 -4.43 -8.75
CA SER A 82 3.12 -4.87 -9.91
C SER A 82 2.40 -5.87 -10.82
N THR A 83 1.26 -6.39 -10.42
CA THR A 83 0.56 -7.45 -11.17
C THR A 83 -0.84 -7.04 -11.63
N TRP A 84 -1.83 -7.18 -10.78
CA TRP A 84 -3.25 -7.08 -11.14
C TRP A 84 -3.89 -5.72 -10.82
N PHE A 85 -3.31 -4.95 -9.90
CA PHE A 85 -3.97 -3.77 -9.34
C PHE A 85 -4.05 -2.61 -10.36
N LEU A 86 -2.97 -2.34 -11.10
CA LEU A 86 -2.98 -1.26 -12.09
C LEU A 86 -4.02 -1.47 -13.21
N PRO A 87 -4.17 -2.68 -13.79
CA PRO A 87 -5.28 -2.94 -14.72
C PRO A 87 -6.67 -2.72 -14.11
N ALA A 88 -6.85 -3.00 -12.81
CA ALA A 88 -8.12 -2.78 -12.13
C ALA A 88 -8.47 -1.29 -11.94
N LEU A 89 -7.47 -0.41 -11.90
CA LEU A 89 -7.67 1.05 -11.83
C LEU A 89 -7.92 1.68 -13.22
N ALA A 90 -7.54 0.99 -14.29
CA ALA A 90 -7.64 1.53 -15.64
C ALA A 90 -9.11 1.82 -16.00
N GLY A 91 -9.35 2.99 -16.59
CA GLY A 91 -10.70 3.42 -16.99
C GLY A 91 -11.56 4.03 -15.87
N GLN A 92 -11.03 4.16 -14.66
CA GLN A 92 -11.70 4.88 -13.58
C GLN A 92 -11.42 6.38 -13.68
N ASP A 93 -12.46 7.20 -13.63
CA ASP A 93 -12.35 8.67 -13.62
C ASP A 93 -12.05 9.19 -12.20
N LEU A 94 -10.88 8.79 -11.69
CA LEU A 94 -10.38 9.13 -10.36
C LEU A 94 -8.88 9.40 -10.43
N LEU A 95 -8.39 10.26 -9.53
CA LEU A 95 -6.98 10.42 -9.26
C LEU A 95 -6.58 9.49 -8.11
N PHE A 96 -5.61 8.62 -8.35
CA PHE A 96 -5.14 7.69 -7.34
C PHE A 96 -3.85 8.20 -6.67
N ASP A 97 -3.83 8.11 -5.33
CA ASP A 97 -2.65 8.31 -4.49
C ASP A 97 -2.35 6.97 -3.79
N ILE A 98 -1.32 6.27 -4.25
CA ILE A 98 -1.02 4.92 -3.79
C ILE A 98 0.07 4.96 -2.73
N ALA A 99 -0.27 4.56 -1.51
CA ALA A 99 0.68 4.27 -0.45
C ALA A 99 1.16 2.81 -0.58
N LEU A 100 2.45 2.64 -0.78
CA LEU A 100 3.06 1.32 -0.83
C LEU A 100 3.43 0.88 0.59
N ASP A 101 2.88 -0.24 1.05
CA ASP A 101 3.22 -0.84 2.33
C ASP A 101 3.12 -2.36 2.25
N ASP A 102 3.62 -3.03 3.28
CA ASP A 102 3.47 -4.46 3.48
C ASP A 102 1.99 -4.79 3.75
N GLU A 103 1.51 -5.91 3.20
CA GLU A 103 0.14 -6.38 3.36
C GLU A 103 -0.27 -6.62 4.82
N THR A 104 0.71 -6.84 5.71
CA THR A 104 0.48 -7.03 7.14
C THR A 104 0.25 -5.71 7.88
N HIS A 105 0.71 -4.58 7.32
CA HIS A 105 0.62 -3.24 7.93
C HIS A 105 -0.40 -2.32 7.25
N SER A 106 -0.91 -2.70 6.08
CA SER A 106 -1.86 -1.86 5.33
C SER A 106 -3.15 -1.52 6.09
N ALA A 107 -3.58 -2.39 7.04
CA ALA A 107 -4.70 -2.10 7.93
C ALA A 107 -4.44 -0.93 8.90
N ASP A 108 -3.19 -0.62 9.23
CA ASP A 108 -2.86 0.50 10.11
C ASP A 108 -3.10 1.85 9.44
N TRP A 109 -2.94 1.94 8.13
CA TRP A 109 -3.30 3.12 7.34
C TRP A 109 -4.80 3.43 7.45
N LEU A 110 -5.64 2.38 7.39
CA LEU A 110 -7.09 2.51 7.58
C LEU A 110 -7.43 2.97 8.99
N ARG A 111 -6.79 2.38 10.04
CA ARG A 111 -7.03 2.77 11.44
C ARG A 111 -6.66 4.23 11.70
N ARG A 112 -5.57 4.70 11.09
CA ARG A 112 -5.15 6.11 11.20
C ARG A 112 -5.96 7.05 10.31
N GLY A 113 -6.78 6.51 9.41
CA GLY A 113 -7.57 7.29 8.47
C GLY A 113 -6.75 7.97 7.37
N GLU A 114 -5.60 7.43 7.07
CA GLU A 114 -4.71 7.96 6.05
C GLU A 114 -5.02 7.47 4.64
N VAL A 115 -5.80 6.39 4.51
CA VAL A 115 -6.29 5.84 3.24
C VAL A 115 -7.77 5.51 3.33
N SER A 116 -8.47 5.54 2.20
CA SER A 116 -9.89 5.19 2.10
C SER A 116 -10.11 3.68 1.94
N ALA A 117 -9.15 2.98 1.35
CA ALA A 117 -9.16 1.52 1.23
C ALA A 117 -7.74 0.94 1.25
N ALA A 118 -7.62 -0.35 1.56
CA ALA A 118 -6.34 -1.05 1.57
C ALA A 118 -6.47 -2.47 1.02
N ILE A 119 -5.48 -2.90 0.27
CA ILE A 119 -5.28 -4.31 -0.07
C ILE A 119 -4.49 -4.95 1.08
N THR A 120 -5.09 -5.96 1.71
CA THR A 120 -4.53 -6.60 2.91
C THR A 120 -4.66 -8.11 2.84
N ALA A 121 -3.74 -8.83 3.46
CA ALA A 121 -3.84 -10.27 3.68
C ALA A 121 -4.74 -10.64 4.88
N HIS A 122 -5.14 -9.66 5.70
CA HIS A 122 -5.96 -9.89 6.88
C HIS A 122 -7.46 -9.88 6.58
N GLY A 123 -8.14 -10.99 6.92
CA GLY A 123 -9.59 -11.12 6.75
C GLY A 123 -10.44 -10.42 7.83
N ARG A 124 -9.84 -9.63 8.72
CA ARG A 124 -10.57 -8.92 9.78
C ARG A 124 -10.82 -7.46 9.40
N ALA A 125 -12.08 -7.05 9.47
CA ALA A 125 -12.45 -5.66 9.24
C ALA A 125 -11.81 -4.72 10.28
N VAL A 126 -11.34 -3.58 9.83
CA VAL A 126 -11.06 -2.43 10.68
C VAL A 126 -12.39 -1.77 11.04
N GLN A 127 -12.52 -1.27 12.25
CA GLN A 127 -13.75 -0.61 12.69
C GLN A 127 -14.17 0.51 11.72
N GLY A 128 -15.41 0.45 11.23
CA GLY A 128 -15.93 1.38 10.23
C GLY A 128 -15.51 1.08 8.78
N CYS A 129 -14.97 -0.12 8.52
CA CYS A 129 -14.63 -0.58 7.17
C CYS A 129 -15.28 -1.94 6.90
N ASP A 130 -15.62 -2.18 5.64
CA ASP A 130 -16.03 -3.47 5.14
C ASP A 130 -14.85 -4.25 4.56
N VAL A 131 -14.92 -5.58 4.59
CA VAL A 131 -13.91 -6.47 4.00
C VAL A 131 -14.53 -7.30 2.90
N HIS A 132 -13.93 -7.25 1.73
CA HIS A 132 -14.31 -8.05 0.58
C HIS A 132 -13.16 -8.97 0.17
N ALA A 133 -13.43 -10.27 0.09
CA ALA A 133 -12.44 -11.23 -0.39
C ALA A 133 -12.26 -11.08 -1.91
N LEU A 134 -11.04 -10.76 -2.34
CA LEU A 134 -10.69 -10.60 -3.77
C LEU A 134 -10.13 -11.88 -4.39
N GLY A 135 -9.73 -12.85 -3.58
CA GLY A 135 -9.10 -14.09 -4.02
C GLY A 135 -7.74 -14.33 -3.35
N ARG A 136 -6.88 -15.08 -4.05
CA ARG A 136 -5.54 -15.44 -3.55
C ARG A 136 -4.50 -15.18 -4.60
N LEU A 137 -3.40 -14.54 -4.22
CA LEU A 137 -2.21 -14.44 -5.05
C LEU A 137 -1.40 -15.74 -4.88
N ARG A 138 -1.16 -16.43 -6.00
CA ARG A 138 -0.39 -17.67 -5.99
C ARG A 138 1.08 -17.36 -6.25
N TYR A 139 1.92 -17.74 -5.30
CA TYR A 139 3.37 -17.70 -5.46
C TYR A 139 3.91 -19.06 -5.86
N VAL A 140 4.94 -19.08 -6.66
CA VAL A 140 5.63 -20.29 -7.09
C VAL A 140 7.14 -20.09 -6.98
N ALA A 141 7.84 -21.09 -6.43
CA ALA A 141 9.30 -21.09 -6.44
C ALA A 141 9.79 -21.22 -7.89
N THR A 142 10.69 -20.35 -8.30
CA THR A 142 11.22 -20.31 -9.66
C THR A 142 12.69 -19.91 -9.68
N CYS A 143 13.39 -20.29 -10.72
CA CYS A 143 14.75 -19.85 -10.99
C CYS A 143 15.08 -19.97 -12.49
N ALA A 144 16.12 -19.26 -12.93
CA ALA A 144 16.62 -19.38 -14.29
C ALA A 144 17.21 -20.78 -14.57
N PRO A 145 17.15 -21.29 -15.83
CA PRO A 145 17.75 -22.58 -16.17
C PRO A 145 19.25 -22.72 -15.83
N PRO A 146 20.09 -21.69 -16.01
CA PRO A 146 21.50 -21.78 -15.58
C PRO A 146 21.65 -21.94 -14.06
N PHE A 147 20.82 -21.23 -13.29
CA PHE A 147 20.79 -21.35 -11.83
C PHE A 147 20.37 -22.75 -11.40
N HIS A 148 19.33 -23.32 -12.03
CA HIS A 148 18.89 -24.68 -11.78
C HIS A 148 20.02 -25.69 -12.04
N ARG A 149 20.72 -25.60 -13.19
CA ARG A 149 21.86 -26.49 -13.50
C ARG A 149 22.98 -26.38 -12.46
N ARG A 150 23.23 -25.16 -11.94
CA ARG A 150 24.32 -24.93 -10.99
C ARG A 150 24.03 -25.50 -9.60
N PHE A 151 22.81 -25.32 -9.10
CA PHE A 151 22.48 -25.63 -7.71
C PHE A 151 21.60 -26.86 -7.53
N PHE A 152 20.84 -27.25 -8.55
CA PHE A 152 19.79 -28.26 -8.48
C PHE A 152 19.93 -29.38 -9.52
N ALA A 153 21.12 -29.55 -10.11
CA ALA A 153 21.38 -30.61 -11.10
C ALA A 153 21.07 -32.03 -10.54
N GLU A 154 21.38 -32.24 -9.27
CA GLU A 154 21.14 -33.51 -8.54
C GLU A 154 19.75 -33.54 -7.86
N GLY A 155 18.91 -32.58 -8.15
CA GLY A 155 17.58 -32.44 -7.55
C GLY A 155 17.47 -31.34 -6.49
N VAL A 156 16.22 -30.97 -6.18
CA VAL A 156 15.89 -29.95 -5.19
C VAL A 156 15.86 -30.59 -3.80
N THR A 157 17.02 -30.66 -3.14
CA THR A 157 17.19 -31.24 -1.80
C THR A 157 17.41 -30.16 -0.74
N ALA A 158 17.19 -30.43 0.54
CA ALA A 158 17.48 -29.51 1.63
C ALA A 158 18.92 -28.99 1.59
N ALA A 159 19.91 -29.89 1.32
CA ALA A 159 21.32 -29.53 1.19
C ALA A 159 21.59 -28.59 -0.01
N ALA A 160 20.89 -28.77 -1.14
CA ALA A 160 21.00 -27.89 -2.29
C ALA A 160 20.36 -26.52 -2.00
N LEU A 161 19.16 -26.50 -1.41
CA LEU A 161 18.45 -25.30 -1.01
C LEU A 161 19.22 -24.47 0.02
N ALA A 162 19.92 -25.11 0.97
CA ALA A 162 20.74 -24.42 1.96
C ALA A 162 21.94 -23.66 1.34
N ARG A 163 22.41 -24.06 0.14
CA ARG A 163 23.55 -23.43 -0.56
C ARG A 163 23.13 -22.48 -1.66
N ALA A 164 21.95 -22.65 -2.22
CA ALA A 164 21.45 -21.82 -3.33
C ALA A 164 21.03 -20.45 -2.80
N PRO A 165 21.60 -19.34 -3.33
CA PRO A 165 21.13 -18.00 -2.97
C PRO A 165 19.65 -17.81 -3.30
N MET A 166 18.92 -17.14 -2.42
CA MET A 166 17.52 -16.80 -2.65
C MET A 166 17.28 -15.29 -2.67
N LEU A 167 16.22 -14.89 -3.33
CA LEU A 167 15.72 -13.51 -3.30
C LEU A 167 14.77 -13.34 -2.11
N GLN A 168 14.88 -12.20 -1.45
CA GLN A 168 14.00 -11.77 -0.35
C GLN A 168 13.68 -10.29 -0.56
N PHE A 169 12.43 -9.88 -0.37
CA PHE A 169 12.04 -8.50 -0.61
C PHE A 169 12.73 -7.55 0.40
N ASN A 170 12.61 -7.85 1.68
CA ASN A 170 13.26 -7.13 2.77
C ASN A 170 13.48 -8.06 3.98
N ALA A 171 14.01 -7.54 5.07
CA ALA A 171 14.29 -8.34 6.27
C ALA A 171 13.03 -8.86 7.00
N LYS A 172 11.85 -8.30 6.74
CA LYS A 172 10.57 -8.73 7.32
C LYS A 172 9.90 -9.83 6.50
N ASP A 173 10.24 -9.94 5.21
CA ASP A 173 9.69 -10.95 4.31
C ASP A 173 10.11 -12.35 4.76
N ARG A 174 9.15 -13.21 5.04
CA ARG A 174 9.36 -14.57 5.50
C ARG A 174 8.89 -15.63 4.51
N MET A 175 8.29 -15.22 3.40
CA MET A 175 7.64 -16.13 2.46
C MET A 175 8.57 -17.24 1.99
N GLN A 176 9.82 -16.90 1.63
CA GLN A 176 10.81 -17.86 1.13
C GLN A 176 11.25 -18.83 2.23
N HIS A 177 11.43 -18.37 3.47
CA HIS A 177 11.79 -19.21 4.60
C HIS A 177 10.63 -20.13 5.01
N ASP A 178 9.39 -19.64 4.97
CA ASP A 178 8.22 -20.45 5.27
C ASP A 178 8.03 -21.54 4.21
N TRP A 179 8.24 -21.21 2.92
CA TRP A 179 8.24 -22.20 1.84
C TRP A 179 9.36 -23.24 2.02
N LEU A 180 10.60 -22.83 2.35
CA LEU A 180 11.70 -23.75 2.61
C LEU A 180 11.34 -24.75 3.72
N ARG A 181 10.77 -24.26 4.82
CA ARG A 181 10.32 -25.10 5.94
C ARG A 181 9.20 -26.05 5.54
N GLU A 182 8.26 -25.58 4.70
CA GLU A 182 7.16 -26.42 4.20
C GLU A 182 7.66 -27.57 3.34
N VAL A 183 8.60 -27.32 2.42
CA VAL A 183 9.06 -28.33 1.46
C VAL A 183 10.15 -29.25 2.02
N THR A 184 10.92 -28.83 3.02
CA THR A 184 12.03 -29.61 3.57
C THR A 184 11.77 -30.15 4.98
N GLY A 185 10.84 -29.56 5.72
CA GLY A 185 10.65 -29.80 7.15
C GLY A 185 11.72 -29.15 8.04
N GLU A 186 12.68 -28.41 7.47
CA GLU A 186 13.85 -27.86 8.15
C GLU A 186 13.88 -26.34 8.15
N ASN A 187 14.50 -25.73 9.15
CA ASN A 187 14.77 -24.30 9.18
C ASN A 187 16.11 -23.99 8.50
N LEU A 188 16.08 -23.86 7.19
CA LEU A 188 17.27 -23.54 6.40
C LEU A 188 17.56 -22.03 6.42
N SER A 189 18.84 -21.67 6.30
CA SER A 189 19.33 -20.29 6.21
C SER A 189 20.26 -20.12 5.01
N PRO A 190 19.75 -20.18 3.78
CA PRO A 190 20.56 -19.97 2.58
C PRO A 190 21.08 -18.53 2.48
N PRO A 191 22.09 -18.27 1.63
CA PRO A 191 22.49 -16.91 1.28
C PRO A 191 21.31 -16.13 0.70
N VAL A 192 21.21 -14.83 1.02
CA VAL A 192 20.05 -13.99 0.64
C VAL A 192 20.49 -12.73 -0.10
N HIS A 193 19.90 -12.49 -1.26
CA HIS A 193 19.88 -11.17 -1.90
C HIS A 193 18.59 -10.45 -1.52
N ARG A 194 18.69 -9.25 -0.94
CA ARG A 194 17.53 -8.42 -0.60
C ARG A 194 17.27 -7.40 -1.70
N LEU A 195 16.09 -7.49 -2.30
CA LEU A 195 15.70 -6.71 -3.46
C LEU A 195 14.27 -6.18 -3.26
N PRO A 196 14.07 -4.92 -2.80
CA PRO A 196 12.74 -4.40 -2.50
C PRO A 196 12.01 -3.93 -3.77
N SER A 197 11.85 -4.83 -4.72
CA SER A 197 11.20 -4.59 -6.00
C SER A 197 10.62 -5.88 -6.57
N SER A 198 9.30 -5.99 -6.68
CA SER A 198 8.64 -7.18 -7.27
C SER A 198 9.01 -7.36 -8.75
N GLN A 199 9.17 -6.26 -9.51
CA GLN A 199 9.68 -6.33 -10.88
C GLN A 199 11.14 -6.77 -10.93
N GLY A 200 11.96 -6.27 -9.99
CA GLY A 200 13.35 -6.67 -9.84
C GLY A 200 13.51 -8.15 -9.52
N PHE A 201 12.58 -8.75 -8.78
CA PHE A 201 12.54 -10.21 -8.54
C PHE A 201 12.41 -10.98 -9.86
N VAL A 202 11.47 -10.58 -10.71
CA VAL A 202 11.26 -11.24 -12.01
C VAL A 202 12.51 -11.15 -12.87
N GLU A 203 13.14 -9.98 -12.90
CA GLU A 203 14.35 -9.78 -13.69
C GLU A 203 15.53 -10.57 -13.12
N ALA A 204 15.76 -10.51 -11.81
CA ALA A 204 16.82 -11.27 -11.16
C ALA A 204 16.63 -12.80 -11.28
N ALA A 205 15.37 -13.28 -11.28
CA ALA A 205 15.09 -14.69 -11.46
C ALA A 205 15.30 -15.19 -12.91
N ARG A 206 15.40 -14.28 -13.88
CA ARG A 206 15.71 -14.60 -15.30
C ARG A 206 17.21 -14.66 -15.58
N LEU A 207 18.01 -13.92 -14.81
CA LEU A 207 19.47 -13.86 -14.95
C LEU A 207 20.16 -15.03 -14.22
#